data_7aed4841262ecbac731f1228342a4155
#
_entry.id   7aed4841262ecbac731f1228342a4155
#
_cell.length_a   1.000
_cell.length_b   1.000
_cell.length_c   1.000
_cell.angle_alpha   90.00
_cell.angle_beta   90.00
_cell.angle_gamma   90.00
#
_symmetry.space_group_name_H-M   'P 1'
#
loop_
_entity.id
_entity.type
_entity.pdbx_description
1 polymer ?
#
loop_
_entity_poly.entity_id
_entity_poly.type
_entity_poly.pdbx_seq_one_letter_code
_entity_poly.pdbx_strand_id
1 'polypeptide(L)'
;MEKNSLFNHSLKFGFIIGIVGIIIGVLAYMAGESLMVKWWFGIIILVINIGLIIYSGIQYRASIGGYMDFKTAFSVTFLTFLMAGILGTIFTIILYQVIDPELPVRLTQAAIEQTEQMMNNFGAQQESINEQMGLIKEKMANQFSLLGQIKGFGISMIIYAVVALIIGAIIKKSEKIDNAI
;
A
#
# COMPACT_ATOMS: atom_id res chain seq x y z
N MET A 1 18.45 23.86 5.67
CA MET A 1 17.75 23.91 4.37
C MET A 1 17.33 22.55 3.84
N GLU A 2 18.15 21.49 3.95
CA GLU A 2 17.84 20.13 3.42
C GLU A 2 16.59 19.46 4.00
N LYS A 3 16.33 19.59 5.31
CA LYS A 3 15.20 18.92 5.98
C LYS A 3 13.83 19.37 5.47
N ASN A 4 13.68 20.65 5.14
CA ASN A 4 12.45 21.20 4.55
C ASN A 4 12.27 20.75 3.09
N SER A 5 13.37 20.57 2.34
CA SER A 5 13.37 20.07 0.98
C SER A 5 12.91 18.61 0.93
N LEU A 6 13.43 17.72 1.80
CA LEU A 6 13.05 16.30 1.87
C LEU A 6 11.57 16.14 2.22
N PHE A 7 11.11 16.85 3.26
CA PHE A 7 9.72 16.77 3.68
C PHE A 7 8.75 17.24 2.60
N ASN A 8 9.02 18.39 1.99
CA ASN A 8 8.19 18.93 0.92
C ASN A 8 8.16 18.02 -0.32
N HIS A 9 9.29 17.39 -0.66
CA HIS A 9 9.36 16.42 -1.75
C HIS A 9 8.50 15.18 -1.43
N SER A 10 8.67 14.62 -0.24
CA SER A 10 7.91 13.44 0.21
C SER A 10 6.41 13.72 0.29
N LEU A 11 6.01 14.92 0.76
CA LEU A 11 4.61 15.35 0.75
C LEU A 11 4.05 15.41 -0.66
N LYS A 12 4.77 16.09 -1.58
CA LYS A 12 4.33 16.24 -2.97
C LYS A 12 4.15 14.88 -3.65
N PHE A 13 5.16 14.02 -3.59
CA PHE A 13 5.11 12.71 -4.23
C PHE A 13 4.14 11.76 -3.53
N GLY A 14 4.09 11.77 -2.19
CA GLY A 14 3.11 10.99 -1.44
C GLY A 14 1.67 11.38 -1.78
N PHE A 15 1.40 12.68 -1.96
CA PHE A 15 0.10 13.16 -2.42
C PHE A 15 -0.23 12.69 -3.84
N ILE A 16 0.71 12.81 -4.79
CA ILE A 16 0.53 12.32 -6.16
C ILE A 16 0.25 10.81 -6.18
N ILE A 17 1.06 10.03 -5.46
CA ILE A 17 0.92 8.57 -5.40
C ILE A 17 -0.39 8.18 -4.72
N GLY A 18 -0.77 8.87 -3.65
CA GLY A 18 -2.06 8.68 -2.98
C GLY A 18 -3.25 8.95 -3.91
N ILE A 19 -3.21 10.02 -4.71
CA ILE A 19 -4.25 10.30 -5.71
C ILE A 19 -4.29 9.21 -6.79
N VAL A 20 -3.15 8.77 -7.30
CA VAL A 20 -3.10 7.64 -8.25
C VAL A 20 -3.73 6.39 -7.64
N GLY A 21 -3.44 6.10 -6.37
CA GLY A 21 -4.05 4.99 -5.64
C GLY A 21 -5.57 5.15 -5.51
N ILE A 22 -6.06 6.35 -5.22
CA ILE A 22 -7.50 6.66 -5.15
C ILE A 22 -8.15 6.44 -6.52
N ILE A 23 -7.56 6.93 -7.60
CA ILE A 23 -8.09 6.73 -8.96
C ILE A 23 -8.20 5.25 -9.28
N ILE A 24 -7.14 4.47 -9.01
CA ILE A 24 -7.17 3.00 -9.21
C ILE A 24 -8.25 2.37 -8.33
N GLY A 25 -8.41 2.80 -7.08
CA GLY A 25 -9.43 2.32 -6.15
C GLY A 25 -10.85 2.61 -6.67
N VAL A 26 -11.11 3.81 -7.19
CA VAL A 26 -12.40 4.18 -7.79
C VAL A 26 -12.68 3.34 -9.04
N LEU A 27 -11.69 3.16 -9.93
CA LEU A 27 -11.85 2.31 -11.11
C LEU A 27 -12.13 0.85 -10.73
N ALA A 28 -11.46 0.34 -9.70
CA ALA A 28 -11.71 -1.01 -9.18
C ALA A 28 -13.12 -1.13 -8.59
N TYR A 29 -13.58 -0.13 -7.83
CA TYR A 29 -14.93 -0.06 -7.29
C TYR A 29 -15.98 -0.09 -8.42
N MET A 30 -15.76 0.68 -9.49
CA MET A 30 -16.66 0.68 -10.67
C MET A 30 -16.64 -0.64 -11.43
N ALA A 31 -15.53 -1.36 -11.43
CA ALA A 31 -15.38 -2.66 -12.08
C ALA A 31 -16.02 -3.82 -11.29
N GLY A 32 -16.34 -3.59 -10.02
CA GLY A 32 -17.06 -4.53 -9.15
C GLY A 32 -16.18 -5.30 -8.16
N GLU A 33 -16.84 -5.87 -7.17
CA GLU A 33 -16.21 -6.53 -6.02
C GLU A 33 -15.33 -7.73 -6.43
N SER A 34 -15.74 -8.45 -7.47
CA SER A 34 -14.99 -9.61 -7.94
C SER A 34 -13.58 -9.28 -8.42
N LEU A 35 -13.34 -8.06 -8.94
CA LEU A 35 -12.00 -7.60 -9.28
C LEU A 35 -11.20 -7.23 -8.03
N MET A 36 -11.84 -6.52 -7.09
CA MET A 36 -11.19 -5.98 -5.89
C MET A 36 -10.63 -7.09 -4.97
N VAL A 37 -11.26 -8.27 -4.95
CA VAL A 37 -10.81 -9.40 -4.12
C VAL A 37 -9.77 -10.30 -4.80
N LYS A 38 -9.50 -10.12 -6.11
CA LYS A 38 -8.50 -10.95 -6.83
C LYS A 38 -7.09 -10.69 -6.34
N TRP A 39 -6.39 -11.75 -5.97
CA TRP A 39 -5.03 -11.67 -5.44
C TRP A 39 -4.03 -11.00 -6.40
N TRP A 40 -4.13 -11.26 -7.71
CA TRP A 40 -3.24 -10.66 -8.71
C TRP A 40 -3.46 -9.15 -8.86
N PHE A 41 -4.70 -8.67 -8.64
CA PHE A 41 -4.99 -7.24 -8.68
C PHE A 41 -4.26 -6.49 -7.56
N GLY A 42 -4.24 -7.06 -6.35
CA GLY A 42 -3.43 -6.53 -5.24
C GLY A 42 -1.94 -6.47 -5.55
N ILE A 43 -1.39 -7.48 -6.24
CA ILE A 43 0.01 -7.50 -6.67
C ILE A 43 0.29 -6.40 -7.70
N ILE A 44 -0.58 -6.18 -8.67
CA ILE A 44 -0.42 -5.10 -9.66
C ILE A 44 -0.37 -3.74 -8.96
N ILE A 45 -1.30 -3.48 -8.03
CA ILE A 45 -1.30 -2.23 -7.25
C ILE A 45 0.00 -2.08 -6.45
N LEU A 46 0.46 -3.14 -5.81
CA LEU A 46 1.71 -3.15 -5.05
C LEU A 46 2.92 -2.78 -5.95
N VAL A 47 3.04 -3.41 -7.11
CA VAL A 47 4.13 -3.15 -8.07
C VAL A 47 4.11 -1.71 -8.56
N ILE A 48 2.93 -1.18 -8.91
CA ILE A 48 2.77 0.22 -9.32
C ILE A 48 3.23 1.16 -8.20
N ASN A 49 2.77 0.94 -6.97
CA ASN A 49 3.13 1.79 -5.83
C ASN A 49 4.63 1.75 -5.54
N ILE A 50 5.25 0.56 -5.51
CA ILE A 50 6.69 0.42 -5.31
C ILE A 50 7.46 1.15 -6.41
N GLY A 51 7.07 0.99 -7.66
CA GLY A 51 7.70 1.68 -8.81
C GLY A 51 7.64 3.20 -8.69
N LEU A 52 6.48 3.75 -8.33
CA LEU A 52 6.30 5.20 -8.14
C LEU A 52 7.12 5.73 -6.96
N ILE A 53 7.24 4.96 -5.89
CA ILE A 53 8.03 5.36 -4.71
C ILE A 53 9.54 5.31 -5.01
N ILE A 54 10.02 4.29 -5.72
CA ILE A 54 11.40 4.24 -6.22
C ILE A 54 11.67 5.46 -7.12
N TYR A 55 10.76 5.75 -8.03
CA TYR A 55 10.86 6.93 -8.90
C TYR A 55 10.96 8.23 -8.09
N SER A 56 10.11 8.41 -7.09
CA SER A 56 10.17 9.55 -6.17
C SER A 56 11.54 9.69 -5.50
N GLY A 57 12.08 8.59 -4.97
CA GLY A 57 13.38 8.58 -4.31
C GLY A 57 14.54 8.92 -5.26
N ILE A 58 14.50 8.42 -6.51
CA ILE A 58 15.48 8.75 -7.55
C ILE A 58 15.41 10.23 -7.92
N GLN A 59 14.21 10.78 -8.06
CA GLN A 59 14.01 12.22 -8.34
C GLN A 59 14.53 13.08 -7.20
N TYR A 60 14.29 12.69 -5.94
CA TYR A 60 14.87 13.40 -4.80
C TYR A 60 16.39 13.37 -4.84
N ARG A 61 16.99 12.20 -5.07
CA ARG A 61 18.45 12.06 -5.21
C ARG A 61 19.01 12.97 -6.31
N ALA A 62 18.34 13.04 -7.46
CA ALA A 62 18.76 13.92 -8.56
C ALA A 62 18.72 15.40 -8.15
N SER A 63 17.73 15.82 -7.36
CA SER A 63 17.56 17.21 -6.92
C SER A 63 18.60 17.66 -5.89
N ILE A 64 19.28 16.72 -5.21
CA ILE A 64 20.31 17.01 -4.20
C ILE A 64 21.75 16.75 -4.69
N GLY A 65 21.97 16.73 -6.00
CA GLY A 65 23.32 16.58 -6.59
C GLY A 65 23.67 15.15 -7.01
N GLY A 66 22.73 14.22 -7.03
CA GLY A 66 22.91 12.86 -7.56
C GLY A 66 23.47 11.84 -6.56
N TYR A 67 23.86 12.27 -5.36
CA TYR A 67 24.31 11.40 -4.26
C TYR A 67 23.33 11.47 -3.10
N MET A 68 23.14 10.35 -2.43
CA MET A 68 22.21 10.25 -1.30
C MET A 68 22.63 9.12 -0.37
N ASP A 69 22.82 9.43 0.89
CA ASP A 69 23.12 8.45 1.93
C ASP A 69 21.89 7.58 2.24
N PHE A 70 22.12 6.46 2.92
CA PHE A 70 21.04 5.49 3.24
C PHE A 70 19.95 6.10 4.13
N LYS A 71 20.33 6.93 5.12
CA LYS A 71 19.36 7.53 6.04
C LYS A 71 18.40 8.47 5.32
N THR A 72 18.92 9.29 4.42
CA THR A 72 18.13 10.19 3.58
C THR A 72 17.25 9.40 2.61
N ALA A 73 17.80 8.34 1.98
CA ALA A 73 17.06 7.45 1.09
C ALA A 73 15.90 6.74 1.81
N PHE A 74 16.13 6.20 3.00
CA PHE A 74 15.10 5.63 3.85
C PHE A 74 14.03 6.69 4.21
N SER A 75 14.46 7.87 4.67
CA SER A 75 13.54 8.92 5.14
C SER A 75 12.61 9.40 4.04
N VAL A 76 13.13 9.69 2.83
CA VAL A 76 12.29 10.14 1.71
C VAL A 76 11.30 9.05 1.29
N THR A 77 11.74 7.80 1.24
CA THR A 77 10.92 6.65 0.87
C THR A 77 9.81 6.42 1.90
N PHE A 78 10.16 6.36 3.18
CA PHE A 78 9.21 6.12 4.27
C PHE A 78 8.16 7.22 4.38
N LEU A 79 8.59 8.50 4.33
CA LEU A 79 7.65 9.63 4.38
C LEU A 79 6.72 9.66 3.17
N THR A 80 7.20 9.29 1.99
CA THR A 80 6.37 9.20 0.79
C THR A 80 5.30 8.11 0.93
N PHE A 81 5.68 6.91 1.44
CA PHE A 81 4.72 5.85 1.78
C PHE A 81 3.70 6.31 2.80
N LEU A 82 4.16 6.96 3.87
CA LEU A 82 3.29 7.42 4.96
C LEU A 82 2.22 8.37 4.43
N MET A 83 2.60 9.36 3.62
CA MET A 83 1.68 10.34 3.06
C MET A 83 0.69 9.71 2.08
N ALA A 84 1.16 8.82 1.19
CA ALA A 84 0.28 8.08 0.29
C ALA A 84 -0.69 7.16 1.06
N GLY A 85 -0.21 6.50 2.10
CA GLY A 85 -1.01 5.62 2.97
C GLY A 85 -2.07 6.36 3.76
N ILE A 86 -1.77 7.56 4.28
CA ILE A 86 -2.77 8.42 4.94
C ILE A 86 -3.92 8.75 3.98
N LEU A 87 -3.60 9.19 2.77
CA LEU A 87 -4.62 9.51 1.76
C LEU A 87 -5.45 8.29 1.37
N GLY A 88 -4.79 7.15 1.16
CA GLY A 88 -5.48 5.89 0.85
C GLY A 88 -6.41 5.44 1.99
N THR A 89 -5.97 5.56 3.24
CA THR A 89 -6.78 5.21 4.41
C THR A 89 -7.98 6.15 4.56
N ILE A 90 -7.80 7.46 4.40
CA ILE A 90 -8.91 8.42 4.42
C ILE A 90 -9.92 8.07 3.33
N PHE A 91 -9.46 7.79 2.12
CA PHE A 91 -10.33 7.39 1.01
C PHE A 91 -11.13 6.12 1.32
N THR A 92 -10.49 5.06 1.84
CA THR A 92 -11.19 3.82 2.16
C THR A 92 -12.18 3.99 3.31
N ILE A 93 -11.88 4.81 4.32
CA ILE A 93 -12.83 5.17 5.37
C ILE A 93 -14.06 5.86 4.77
N ILE A 94 -13.86 6.86 3.92
CA ILE A 94 -14.96 7.58 3.26
C ILE A 94 -15.76 6.62 2.37
N LEU A 95 -15.09 5.77 1.60
CA LEU A 95 -15.75 4.80 0.72
C LEU A 95 -16.63 3.82 1.51
N TYR A 96 -16.09 3.21 2.58
CA TYR A 96 -16.78 2.15 3.33
C TYR A 96 -17.74 2.66 4.40
N GLN A 97 -17.62 3.90 4.88
CA GLN A 97 -18.47 4.41 5.93
C GLN A 97 -19.49 5.44 5.43
N VAL A 98 -19.25 6.08 4.28
CA VAL A 98 -20.05 7.21 3.81
C VAL A 98 -20.63 6.97 2.41
N ILE A 99 -19.78 6.60 1.44
CA ILE A 99 -20.20 6.47 0.03
C ILE A 99 -21.00 5.18 -0.17
N ASP A 100 -20.46 4.06 0.29
CA ASP A 100 -21.09 2.74 0.11
C ASP A 100 -20.87 1.85 1.34
N PRO A 101 -21.69 2.03 2.39
CA PRO A 101 -21.61 1.24 3.63
C PRO A 101 -21.93 -0.26 3.44
N GLU A 102 -22.51 -0.65 2.31
CA GLU A 102 -22.80 -2.04 1.99
C GLU A 102 -21.63 -2.72 1.25
N LEU A 103 -20.71 -1.95 0.67
CA LEU A 103 -19.55 -2.49 -0.04
C LEU A 103 -18.72 -3.48 0.81
N PRO A 104 -18.43 -3.25 2.09
CA PRO A 104 -17.75 -4.22 2.95
C PRO A 104 -18.43 -5.59 3.01
N VAL A 105 -19.76 -5.62 3.03
CA VAL A 105 -20.52 -6.87 3.04
C VAL A 105 -20.36 -7.61 1.72
N ARG A 106 -20.49 -6.90 0.59
CA ARG A 106 -20.31 -7.46 -0.74
C ARG A 106 -18.88 -7.94 -0.99
N LEU A 107 -17.87 -7.19 -0.54
CA LEU A 107 -16.46 -7.61 -0.61
C LEU A 107 -16.21 -8.88 0.23
N THR A 108 -16.83 -8.97 1.41
CA THR A 108 -16.73 -10.17 2.25
C THR A 108 -17.33 -11.37 1.54
N GLN A 109 -18.49 -11.22 0.93
CA GLN A 109 -19.14 -12.29 0.19
C GLN A 109 -18.30 -12.73 -1.02
N ALA A 110 -17.80 -11.78 -1.80
CA ALA A 110 -16.93 -12.06 -2.94
C ALA A 110 -15.62 -12.77 -2.54
N ALA A 111 -15.03 -12.39 -1.41
CA ALA A 111 -13.83 -13.04 -0.87
C ALA A 111 -14.11 -14.47 -0.41
N ILE A 112 -15.27 -14.71 0.21
CA ILE A 112 -15.74 -16.05 0.59
C ILE A 112 -15.87 -16.92 -0.66
N GLU A 113 -16.62 -16.49 -1.66
CA GLU A 113 -16.85 -17.24 -2.90
C GLU A 113 -15.54 -17.56 -3.61
N GLN A 114 -14.62 -16.59 -3.68
CA GLN A 114 -13.30 -16.83 -4.31
C GLN A 114 -12.48 -17.84 -3.51
N THR A 115 -12.48 -17.78 -2.19
CA THR A 115 -11.72 -18.71 -1.34
C THR A 115 -12.31 -20.12 -1.43
N GLU A 116 -13.64 -20.22 -1.40
CA GLU A 116 -14.35 -21.50 -1.57
C GLU A 116 -14.01 -22.17 -2.91
N GLN A 117 -14.08 -21.42 -4.00
CA GLN A 117 -13.69 -21.92 -5.32
C GLN A 117 -12.24 -22.39 -5.36
N MET A 118 -11.34 -21.62 -4.75
CA MET A 118 -9.92 -22.00 -4.68
C MET A 118 -9.73 -23.27 -3.86
N MET A 119 -10.33 -23.38 -2.69
CA MET A 119 -10.21 -24.56 -1.82
C MET A 119 -10.81 -25.81 -2.46
N ASN A 120 -11.96 -25.69 -3.11
CA ASN A 120 -12.59 -26.78 -3.88
C ASN A 120 -11.67 -27.26 -5.02
N ASN A 121 -11.04 -26.36 -5.76
CA ASN A 121 -10.09 -26.69 -6.82
C ASN A 121 -8.85 -27.46 -6.32
N PHE A 122 -8.45 -27.22 -5.06
CA PHE A 122 -7.37 -27.95 -4.39
C PHE A 122 -7.86 -29.23 -3.69
N GLY A 123 -9.15 -29.58 -3.77
CA GLY A 123 -9.70 -30.80 -3.16
C GLY A 123 -9.79 -30.73 -1.63
N ALA A 124 -9.94 -29.55 -1.06
CA ALA A 124 -10.09 -29.40 0.39
C ALA A 124 -11.38 -30.04 0.91
N GLN A 125 -11.34 -30.57 2.14
CA GLN A 125 -12.52 -31.14 2.79
C GLN A 125 -13.53 -30.03 3.15
N GLN A 126 -14.82 -30.34 3.05
CA GLN A 126 -15.91 -29.38 3.28
C GLN A 126 -15.88 -28.76 4.67
N GLU A 127 -15.44 -29.51 5.69
CA GLU A 127 -15.29 -29.01 7.05
C GLU A 127 -14.25 -27.89 7.13
N SER A 128 -13.08 -28.08 6.50
CA SER A 128 -12.02 -27.05 6.42
C SER A 128 -12.49 -25.81 5.65
N ILE A 129 -13.29 -25.99 4.59
CA ILE A 129 -13.87 -24.89 3.84
C ILE A 129 -14.78 -24.06 4.76
N ASN A 130 -15.71 -24.71 5.47
CA ASN A 130 -16.66 -24.03 6.34
C ASN A 130 -15.96 -23.26 7.48
N GLU A 131 -14.91 -23.84 8.06
CA GLU A 131 -14.09 -23.17 9.09
C GLU A 131 -13.43 -21.91 8.53
N GLN A 132 -12.81 -21.99 7.36
CA GLN A 132 -12.16 -20.85 6.71
C GLN A 132 -13.18 -19.74 6.36
N MET A 133 -14.38 -20.09 5.91
CA MET A 133 -15.44 -19.12 5.64
C MET A 133 -15.81 -18.32 6.89
N GLY A 134 -15.93 -18.99 8.05
CA GLY A 134 -16.19 -18.35 9.33
C GLY A 134 -15.09 -17.35 9.72
N LEU A 135 -13.84 -17.77 9.60
CA LEU A 135 -12.66 -16.93 9.90
C LEU A 135 -12.57 -15.70 8.97
N ILE A 136 -12.85 -15.88 7.67
CA ILE A 136 -12.85 -14.77 6.71
C ILE A 136 -13.92 -13.75 7.09
N LYS A 137 -15.13 -14.21 7.38
CA LYS A 137 -16.25 -13.33 7.74
C LYS A 137 -15.93 -12.49 8.98
N GLU A 138 -15.41 -13.10 10.02
CA GLU A 138 -15.03 -12.39 11.26
C GLU A 138 -13.88 -11.40 11.01
N LYS A 139 -12.82 -11.84 10.32
CA LYS A 139 -11.66 -11.02 10.01
C LYS A 139 -12.03 -9.79 9.18
N MET A 140 -12.84 -9.96 8.14
CA MET A 140 -13.23 -8.86 7.26
C MET A 140 -14.19 -7.90 7.94
N ALA A 141 -15.12 -8.37 8.77
CA ALA A 141 -15.99 -7.50 9.58
C ALA A 141 -15.16 -6.58 10.49
N ASN A 142 -14.13 -7.13 11.13
CA ASN A 142 -13.20 -6.34 11.93
C ASN A 142 -12.36 -5.37 11.10
N GLN A 143 -11.84 -5.81 9.96
CA GLN A 143 -10.95 -5.03 9.08
C GLN A 143 -11.66 -3.82 8.46
N PHE A 144 -12.92 -3.96 8.05
CA PHE A 144 -13.70 -2.88 7.44
C PHE A 144 -14.29 -1.89 8.44
N SER A 145 -14.28 -2.20 9.73
CA SER A 145 -14.68 -1.26 10.77
C SER A 145 -13.75 -0.04 10.78
N LEU A 146 -14.24 1.12 11.23
CA LEU A 146 -13.41 2.33 11.35
C LEU A 146 -12.15 2.06 12.19
N LEU A 147 -12.31 1.41 13.33
CA LEU A 147 -11.18 1.06 14.20
C LEU A 147 -10.23 0.05 13.52
N GLY A 148 -10.77 -0.90 12.76
CA GLY A 148 -9.99 -1.86 11.98
C GLY A 148 -9.14 -1.20 10.91
N GLN A 149 -9.67 -0.22 10.20
CA GLN A 149 -8.94 0.54 9.19
C GLN A 149 -7.80 1.38 9.81
N ILE A 150 -8.05 2.02 10.96
CA ILE A 150 -7.03 2.77 11.70
C ILE A 150 -5.92 1.83 12.22
N LYS A 151 -6.29 0.68 12.80
CA LYS A 151 -5.33 -0.34 13.23
C LYS A 151 -4.54 -0.92 12.04
N GLY A 152 -5.22 -1.19 10.92
CA GLY A 152 -4.61 -1.65 9.68
C GLY A 152 -3.58 -0.67 9.14
N PHE A 153 -3.87 0.63 9.18
CA PHE A 153 -2.90 1.66 8.83
C PHE A 153 -1.68 1.64 9.77
N GLY A 154 -1.87 1.50 11.07
CA GLY A 154 -0.76 1.34 12.03
C GLY A 154 0.14 0.15 11.72
N ILE A 155 -0.44 -1.01 11.37
CA ILE A 155 0.32 -2.19 10.94
C ILE A 155 1.04 -1.92 9.59
N SER A 156 0.39 -1.24 8.67
CA SER A 156 0.98 -0.87 7.38
C SER A 156 2.21 0.02 7.53
N MET A 157 2.28 0.88 8.56
CA MET A 157 3.47 1.69 8.83
C MET A 157 4.72 0.83 9.10
N ILE A 158 4.56 -0.33 9.76
CA ILE A 158 5.67 -1.27 9.99
C ILE A 158 6.12 -1.87 8.65
N ILE A 159 5.17 -2.26 7.81
CA ILE A 159 5.45 -2.79 6.47
C ILE A 159 6.14 -1.72 5.61
N TYR A 160 5.65 -0.48 5.65
CA TYR A 160 6.26 0.65 4.94
C TYR A 160 7.71 0.89 5.39
N ALA A 161 7.99 0.78 6.69
CA ALA A 161 9.35 0.91 7.20
C ALA A 161 10.27 -0.20 6.65
N VAL A 162 9.82 -1.46 6.66
CA VAL A 162 10.60 -2.60 6.11
C VAL A 162 10.84 -2.42 4.61
N VAL A 163 9.82 -2.08 3.85
CA VAL A 163 9.95 -1.85 2.39
C VAL A 163 10.84 -0.62 2.11
N ALA A 164 10.72 0.43 2.94
CA ALA A 164 11.57 1.62 2.82
C ALA A 164 13.05 1.34 3.11
N LEU A 165 13.37 0.39 4.00
CA LEU A 165 14.75 -0.07 4.21
C LEU A 165 15.31 -0.71 2.94
N ILE A 166 14.53 -1.57 2.28
CA ILE A 166 14.93 -2.25 1.04
C ILE A 166 15.11 -1.24 -0.09
N ILE A 167 14.11 -0.39 -0.32
CA ILE A 167 14.16 0.63 -1.37
C ILE A 167 15.29 1.63 -1.09
N GLY A 168 15.45 2.07 0.15
CA GLY A 168 16.52 2.96 0.57
C GLY A 168 17.91 2.39 0.27
N ALA A 169 18.09 1.07 0.47
CA ALA A 169 19.34 0.40 0.10
C ALA A 169 19.58 0.36 -1.40
N ILE A 170 18.51 0.28 -2.21
CA ILE A 170 18.58 0.26 -3.69
C ILE A 170 18.90 1.65 -4.24
N ILE A 171 18.23 2.70 -3.75
CA ILE A 171 18.32 4.05 -4.31
C ILE A 171 19.46 4.89 -3.73
N LYS A 172 20.07 4.48 -2.60
CA LYS A 172 21.24 5.17 -2.04
C LYS A 172 22.38 5.21 -3.07
N LYS A 173 23.14 6.28 -3.05
CA LYS A 173 24.36 6.41 -3.86
C LYS A 173 25.36 7.26 -3.10
N SER A 174 26.42 6.63 -2.58
CA SER A 174 27.51 7.33 -1.91
C SER A 174 28.39 8.06 -2.92
N GLU A 175 28.85 9.24 -2.55
CA GLU A 175 29.89 9.95 -3.30
C GLU A 175 31.19 9.11 -3.25
N LYS A 176 31.80 8.84 -4.39
CA LYS A 176 33.14 8.27 -4.40
C LYS A 176 34.10 9.38 -3.95
N ILE A 177 34.70 9.22 -2.79
CA ILE A 177 35.83 10.05 -2.39
C ILE A 177 36.99 9.57 -3.29
N ASP A 178 37.25 10.26 -4.40
CA ASP A 178 38.52 10.12 -5.11
C ASP A 178 39.58 10.64 -4.17
N ASN A 179 40.26 9.74 -3.47
CA ASN A 179 41.53 10.04 -2.82
C ASN A 179 42.54 10.30 -3.93
N ALA A 180 42.52 11.53 -4.46
CA ALA A 180 43.64 12.04 -5.24
C ALA A 180 44.82 12.18 -4.28
N ILE A 181 45.74 11.23 -4.34
CA ILE A 181 47.11 11.31 -3.76
C ILE A 181 47.92 12.25 -4.60
#